data_eb11d444b3df38bf0f5f6ec3109d2172
#
_entry.id   eb11d444b3df38bf0f5f6ec3109d2172
#
_cell.length_a   1.000
_cell.length_b   1.000
_cell.length_c   1.000
_cell.angle_alpha   90.00
_cell.angle_beta   90.00
_cell.angle_gamma   90.00
#
_symmetry.space_group_name_H-M   'P 1'
#
loop_
_entity.id
_entity.type
_entity.pdbx_description
1 polymer ?
#
loop_
_entity_poly.entity_id
_entity_poly.type
_entity_poly.pdbx_seq_one_letter_code
_entity_poly.pdbx_strand_id
1 'polypeptide(L)'
;MHGHVTLISCSPEAAAIIASGGRISTMDGTADEIYAKSLAAGQEKNEKLIGKVLSSGHTSVLEHCYANLSFENVSVLAEQFLIEFRLASFTVKSRRYVDFSGAGYVAPDFSDPAQAAAFDAAVRALFGIYDELEAAGVPKEDARFVLPYCFCSNFFCSMNARELVHVMNELTYGRGSGIPELRALGESLFAQCEARLPFLALRKPEVYRRTPDWTPQAAQPLVPDAPVTVLSAAQDAGRKICDAYLLARGLAPQPLRKDEQTELLKTLLARPRRRELEQASYTLLFGGLSLAALTHLTRHRMQSLCPPQLLQNIRYDRYVLPQSVRDKGMEARYRRAGRTGRGAAARSRRGRVCPVLPDAQRPDGPCAHDDECGRALCLLPPALLHARAVGDPRRRLSGARRPARGLAGVV
;
A
#
# COMPACT_ATOMS: atom_id res chain seq x y z
N MET A 1 12.76 13.98 -14.93
CA MET A 1 12.78 12.57 -15.43
C MET A 1 11.34 12.12 -15.57
N HIS A 2 11.06 11.30 -16.57
CA HIS A 2 9.75 10.65 -16.69
C HIS A 2 9.90 9.20 -16.26
N GLY A 3 9.14 8.80 -15.25
CA GLY A 3 9.07 7.42 -14.82
C GLY A 3 8.46 6.55 -15.92
N HIS A 4 8.89 5.30 -16.02
CA HIS A 4 8.33 4.36 -16.98
C HIS A 4 8.05 2.99 -16.35
N VAL A 5 7.19 2.25 -16.98
CA VAL A 5 6.86 0.87 -16.63
C VAL A 5 7.12 -0.04 -17.83
N THR A 6 7.66 -1.23 -17.57
CA THR A 6 7.91 -2.25 -18.59
C THR A 6 7.24 -3.55 -18.18
N LEU A 7 6.45 -4.12 -19.09
CA LEU A 7 5.99 -5.51 -18.99
C LEU A 7 7.17 -6.41 -19.36
N ILE A 8 7.92 -6.88 -18.37
CA ILE A 8 9.14 -7.70 -18.55
C ILE A 8 8.79 -9.04 -19.15
N SER A 9 7.86 -9.74 -18.52
CA SER A 9 7.42 -11.07 -18.92
C SER A 9 5.98 -11.33 -18.52
N CYS A 10 5.36 -12.28 -19.18
CA CYS A 10 4.07 -12.85 -18.82
C CYS A 10 4.14 -14.37 -18.94
N SER A 11 3.12 -15.06 -18.41
CA SER A 11 3.01 -16.52 -18.55
C SER A 11 3.17 -16.91 -20.01
N PRO A 12 4.00 -17.92 -20.32
CA PRO A 12 4.03 -18.51 -21.65
C PRO A 12 2.63 -19.01 -22.04
N GLU A 13 2.29 -18.97 -23.31
CA GLU A 13 0.99 -19.48 -23.81
C GLU A 13 -0.23 -18.92 -23.02
N ALA A 14 -0.16 -17.64 -22.63
CA ALA A 14 -1.15 -17.01 -21.74
C ALA A 14 -2.60 -17.20 -22.22
N ALA A 15 -2.85 -17.07 -23.53
CA ALA A 15 -4.18 -17.29 -24.09
C ALA A 15 -4.66 -18.74 -23.92
N ALA A 16 -3.77 -19.73 -24.10
CA ALA A 16 -4.12 -21.13 -23.94
C ALA A 16 -4.41 -21.48 -22.46
N ILE A 17 -3.61 -20.98 -21.53
CA ILE A 17 -3.80 -21.18 -20.08
C ILE A 17 -5.13 -20.60 -19.63
N ILE A 18 -5.43 -19.34 -19.97
CA ILE A 18 -6.68 -18.68 -19.60
C ILE A 18 -7.89 -19.39 -20.23
N ALA A 19 -7.79 -19.74 -21.53
CA ALA A 19 -8.86 -20.46 -22.21
C ALA A 19 -9.11 -21.85 -21.60
N SER A 20 -8.06 -22.52 -21.10
CA SER A 20 -8.18 -23.79 -20.38
C SER A 20 -8.99 -23.64 -19.10
N GLY A 21 -8.74 -22.58 -18.34
CA GLY A 21 -9.54 -22.21 -17.16
C GLY A 21 -11.03 -22.02 -17.49
N GLY A 22 -11.34 -21.46 -18.67
CA GLY A 22 -12.73 -21.36 -19.14
C GLY A 22 -13.33 -22.70 -19.59
N ARG A 23 -12.52 -23.57 -20.21
CA ARG A 23 -12.98 -24.88 -20.71
C ARG A 23 -13.17 -25.93 -19.63
N ILE A 24 -12.33 -25.94 -18.60
CA ILE A 24 -12.35 -26.98 -17.56
C ILE A 24 -13.69 -27.09 -16.82
N SER A 25 -14.45 -26.02 -16.75
CA SER A 25 -15.75 -26.00 -16.09
C SER A 25 -16.90 -26.57 -16.97
N THR A 26 -16.67 -26.77 -18.28
CA THR A 26 -17.74 -27.09 -19.25
C THR A 26 -17.39 -28.22 -20.20
N MET A 27 -16.19 -28.75 -20.14
CA MET A 27 -15.72 -29.81 -21.04
C MET A 27 -15.27 -31.05 -20.25
N ASP A 28 -15.56 -32.22 -20.81
CA ASP A 28 -15.01 -33.47 -20.31
C ASP A 28 -13.52 -33.61 -20.63
N GLY A 29 -12.79 -34.27 -19.76
CA GLY A 29 -11.36 -34.54 -19.84
C GLY A 29 -10.59 -34.06 -18.64
N THR A 30 -9.35 -34.49 -18.54
CA THR A 30 -8.41 -34.03 -17.52
C THR A 30 -7.94 -32.62 -17.79
N ALA A 31 -7.38 -31.94 -16.78
CA ALA A 31 -6.83 -30.59 -16.95
C ALA A 31 -5.72 -30.54 -18.03
N ASP A 32 -4.87 -31.57 -18.09
CA ASP A 32 -3.78 -31.66 -19.08
C ASP A 32 -4.34 -31.85 -20.51
N GLU A 33 -5.36 -32.67 -20.69
CA GLU A 33 -6.01 -32.84 -21.99
C GLU A 33 -6.68 -31.55 -22.46
N ILE A 34 -7.33 -30.81 -21.56
CA ILE A 34 -7.97 -29.53 -21.86
C ILE A 34 -6.93 -28.47 -22.19
N TYR A 35 -5.78 -28.46 -21.49
CA TYR A 35 -4.68 -27.58 -21.81
C TYR A 35 -4.08 -27.91 -23.18
N ALA A 36 -3.83 -29.19 -23.47
CA ALA A 36 -3.35 -29.62 -24.80
C ALA A 36 -4.33 -29.24 -25.93
N LYS A 37 -5.64 -29.40 -25.72
CA LYS A 37 -6.68 -28.93 -26.67
C LYS A 37 -6.63 -27.40 -26.84
N SER A 38 -6.34 -26.66 -25.78
CA SER A 38 -6.24 -25.20 -25.86
C SER A 38 -5.00 -24.76 -26.61
N LEU A 39 -3.86 -25.43 -26.43
CA LEU A 39 -2.66 -25.21 -27.24
C LEU A 39 -2.94 -25.50 -28.75
N ALA A 40 -3.54 -26.64 -29.06
CA ALA A 40 -3.87 -27.03 -30.40
C ALA A 40 -4.91 -26.09 -31.07
N ALA A 41 -5.77 -25.46 -30.32
CA ALA A 41 -6.78 -24.54 -30.83
C ALA A 41 -6.18 -23.26 -31.43
N GLY A 42 -4.98 -22.87 -30.99
CA GLY A 42 -4.28 -21.66 -31.41
C GLY A 42 -4.82 -20.37 -30.74
N GLN A 43 -4.05 -19.32 -30.94
CA GLN A 43 -4.25 -18.04 -30.22
C GLN A 43 -5.61 -17.40 -30.49
N GLU A 44 -5.99 -17.24 -31.76
CA GLU A 44 -7.24 -16.58 -32.18
C GLU A 44 -8.50 -17.21 -31.58
N LYS A 45 -8.58 -18.55 -31.59
CA LYS A 45 -9.73 -19.28 -31.03
C LYS A 45 -9.76 -19.13 -29.50
N ASN A 46 -8.60 -19.13 -28.82
CA ASN A 46 -8.50 -18.94 -27.40
C ASN A 46 -8.92 -17.53 -27.00
N GLU A 47 -8.45 -16.50 -27.69
CA GLU A 47 -8.83 -15.09 -27.43
C GLU A 47 -10.34 -14.87 -27.63
N LYS A 48 -10.93 -15.46 -28.67
CA LYS A 48 -12.38 -15.41 -28.90
C LYS A 48 -13.17 -16.07 -27.76
N LEU A 49 -12.68 -17.20 -27.24
CA LEU A 49 -13.27 -17.86 -26.08
C LEU A 49 -13.11 -16.99 -24.83
N ILE A 50 -11.92 -16.47 -24.58
CA ILE A 50 -11.64 -15.57 -23.45
C ILE A 50 -12.62 -14.39 -23.47
N GLY A 51 -12.80 -13.75 -24.62
CA GLY A 51 -13.76 -12.65 -24.80
C GLY A 51 -15.19 -13.04 -24.38
N LYS A 52 -15.67 -14.24 -24.77
CA LYS A 52 -16.98 -14.74 -24.37
C LYS A 52 -17.08 -14.99 -22.85
N VAL A 53 -16.06 -15.62 -22.27
CA VAL A 53 -16.01 -15.93 -20.84
C VAL A 53 -16.01 -14.64 -19.99
N LEU A 54 -15.24 -13.64 -20.41
CA LEU A 54 -15.16 -12.35 -19.74
C LEU A 54 -16.46 -11.53 -19.87
N SER A 55 -17.12 -11.56 -21.05
CA SER A 55 -18.40 -10.89 -21.25
C SER A 55 -19.53 -11.50 -20.41
N SER A 56 -19.39 -12.78 -20.03
CA SER A 56 -20.30 -13.46 -19.09
C SER A 56 -19.97 -13.20 -17.61
N GLY A 57 -19.00 -12.32 -17.32
CA GLY A 57 -18.63 -11.94 -15.94
C GLY A 57 -17.59 -12.85 -15.27
N HIS A 58 -17.14 -13.91 -15.93
CA HIS A 58 -16.18 -14.86 -15.34
C HIS A 58 -14.72 -14.37 -15.49
N THR A 59 -14.35 -13.39 -14.69
CA THR A 59 -13.01 -12.79 -14.75
C THR A 59 -11.92 -13.59 -14.00
N SER A 60 -12.30 -14.58 -13.19
CA SER A 60 -11.35 -15.41 -12.42
C SER A 60 -10.41 -16.22 -13.30
N VAL A 61 -10.79 -16.54 -14.53
CA VAL A 61 -9.90 -17.24 -15.48
C VAL A 61 -8.61 -16.47 -15.78
N LEU A 62 -8.62 -15.15 -15.66
CA LEU A 62 -7.45 -14.30 -15.82
C LEU A 62 -6.39 -14.53 -14.72
N GLU A 63 -6.78 -15.09 -13.59
CA GLU A 63 -5.87 -15.33 -12.47
C GLU A 63 -4.83 -16.42 -12.75
N HIS A 64 -5.05 -17.24 -13.79
CA HIS A 64 -4.09 -18.24 -14.24
C HIS A 64 -2.91 -17.68 -15.06
N CYS A 65 -2.97 -16.42 -15.49
CA CYS A 65 -1.87 -15.74 -16.16
C CYS A 65 -1.21 -14.73 -15.21
N TYR A 66 0.11 -14.73 -15.15
CA TYR A 66 0.92 -13.81 -14.36
C TYR A 66 1.75 -12.89 -15.24
N ALA A 67 1.93 -11.66 -14.80
CA ALA A 67 2.78 -10.65 -15.39
C ALA A 67 3.85 -10.19 -14.38
N ASN A 68 5.07 -9.98 -14.89
CA ASN A 68 6.16 -9.35 -14.16
C ASN A 68 6.46 -7.99 -14.78
N LEU A 69 6.53 -6.98 -13.95
CA LEU A 69 6.69 -5.58 -14.32
C LEU A 69 7.92 -4.99 -13.64
N SER A 70 8.62 -4.09 -14.31
CA SER A 70 9.52 -3.13 -13.67
C SER A 70 8.94 -1.73 -13.74
N PHE A 71 9.08 -1.01 -12.65
CA PHE A 71 8.81 0.43 -12.57
C PHE A 71 10.13 1.13 -12.29
N GLU A 72 10.51 2.07 -13.16
CA GLU A 72 11.79 2.75 -13.09
C GLU A 72 11.62 4.26 -13.11
N ASN A 73 12.36 4.93 -12.22
CA ASN A 73 12.33 6.38 -12.05
C ASN A 73 10.93 6.95 -11.81
N VAL A 74 10.04 6.15 -11.21
CA VAL A 74 8.71 6.60 -10.82
C VAL A 74 8.77 7.31 -9.47
N SER A 75 7.87 8.24 -9.21
CA SER A 75 7.82 8.91 -7.93
C SER A 75 7.46 7.93 -6.79
N VAL A 76 7.91 8.23 -5.58
CA VAL A 76 7.45 7.50 -4.38
C VAL A 76 5.95 7.62 -4.18
N LEU A 77 5.32 8.69 -4.69
CA LEU A 77 3.87 8.81 -4.72
C LEU A 77 3.24 7.70 -5.58
N ALA A 78 3.79 7.45 -6.77
CA ALA A 78 3.34 6.36 -7.64
C ALA A 78 3.62 4.98 -7.02
N GLU A 79 4.78 4.80 -6.39
CA GLU A 79 5.08 3.59 -5.62
C GLU A 79 4.02 3.36 -4.53
N GLN A 80 3.72 4.40 -3.71
CA GLN A 80 2.75 4.30 -2.62
C GLN A 80 1.35 3.93 -3.14
N PHE A 81 0.92 4.50 -4.26
CA PHE A 81 -0.34 4.16 -4.90
C PHE A 81 -0.38 2.68 -5.32
N LEU A 82 0.70 2.20 -5.95
CA LEU A 82 0.77 0.84 -6.48
C LEU A 82 0.86 -0.23 -5.39
N ILE A 83 1.61 -0.01 -4.32
CA ILE A 83 1.74 -1.01 -3.25
C ILE A 83 0.46 -1.25 -2.44
N GLU A 84 -0.59 -0.47 -2.66
CA GLU A 84 -1.92 -0.70 -2.07
C GLU A 84 -2.67 -1.89 -2.70
N PHE A 85 -2.28 -2.32 -3.91
CA PHE A 85 -2.92 -3.43 -4.60
C PHE A 85 -2.51 -4.77 -3.97
N ARG A 86 -3.49 -5.41 -3.30
CA ARG A 86 -3.26 -6.54 -2.40
C ARG A 86 -2.91 -7.85 -3.10
N LEU A 87 -3.36 -8.03 -4.35
CA LEU A 87 -3.11 -9.24 -5.14
C LEU A 87 -1.84 -9.13 -6.00
N ALA A 88 -1.01 -8.13 -5.71
CA ALA A 88 0.30 -7.95 -6.32
C ALA A 88 1.44 -8.19 -5.32
N SER A 89 2.63 -8.49 -5.83
CA SER A 89 3.87 -8.65 -5.06
C SER A 89 4.86 -7.57 -5.47
N PHE A 90 5.52 -6.95 -4.49
CA PHE A 90 6.43 -5.84 -4.73
C PHE A 90 7.78 -6.07 -4.08
N THR A 91 8.86 -5.80 -4.82
CA THR A 91 10.23 -5.69 -4.29
C THR A 91 10.75 -4.30 -4.62
N VAL A 92 10.77 -3.44 -3.63
CA VAL A 92 11.09 -2.02 -3.77
C VAL A 92 12.49 -1.72 -3.30
N LYS A 93 13.20 -0.83 -3.99
CA LYS A 93 14.53 -0.35 -3.59
C LYS A 93 14.48 0.21 -2.17
N SER A 94 15.31 -0.33 -1.28
CA SER A 94 15.21 -0.06 0.15
C SER A 94 15.78 1.30 0.52
N ARG A 95 14.93 2.18 1.06
CA ARG A 95 15.34 3.47 1.63
C ARG A 95 16.05 3.37 2.97
N ARG A 96 16.26 2.14 3.48
CA ARG A 96 17.00 1.89 4.72
C ARG A 96 18.46 1.57 4.46
N TYR A 97 18.76 1.05 3.27
CA TYR A 97 20.09 0.54 2.92
C TYR A 97 20.74 1.30 1.76
N VAL A 98 19.92 1.80 0.83
CA VAL A 98 20.43 2.48 -0.37
C VAL A 98 20.44 3.97 -0.14
N ASP A 99 21.49 4.62 -0.66
CA ASP A 99 21.59 6.07 -0.74
C ASP A 99 20.68 6.61 -1.84
N PHE A 100 19.96 7.67 -1.54
CA PHE A 100 19.04 8.35 -2.45
C PHE A 100 19.45 9.78 -2.79
N SER A 101 20.64 10.22 -2.41
CA SER A 101 21.16 11.57 -2.72
C SER A 101 21.12 11.88 -4.22
N GLY A 102 21.43 10.89 -5.06
CA GLY A 102 21.39 10.97 -6.52
C GLY A 102 20.14 10.45 -7.20
N ALA A 103 19.02 10.19 -6.47
CA ALA A 103 17.88 9.47 -7.02
C ALA A 103 17.11 10.22 -8.12
N GLY A 104 17.25 11.54 -8.23
CA GLY A 104 16.42 12.36 -9.10
C GLY A 104 14.98 12.49 -8.60
N TYR A 105 14.13 13.14 -9.38
CA TYR A 105 12.72 13.33 -9.03
C TYR A 105 11.84 13.53 -10.27
N VAL A 106 10.56 13.23 -10.10
CA VAL A 106 9.50 13.49 -11.09
C VAL A 106 8.93 14.87 -10.82
N ALA A 107 9.03 15.77 -11.78
CA ALA A 107 8.42 17.09 -11.72
C ALA A 107 7.06 17.09 -12.43
N PRO A 108 6.03 17.76 -11.88
CA PRO A 108 4.82 18.04 -12.63
C PRO A 108 5.11 18.98 -13.81
N ASP A 109 4.25 18.95 -14.82
CA ASP A 109 4.28 19.92 -15.90
C ASP A 109 3.77 21.27 -15.38
N PHE A 110 4.65 22.26 -15.34
CA PHE A 110 4.32 23.64 -14.97
C PHE A 110 4.13 24.49 -16.20
N SER A 111 3.02 25.20 -16.29
CA SER A 111 2.80 26.23 -17.33
C SER A 111 3.58 27.51 -17.05
N ASP A 112 3.99 27.75 -15.81
CA ASP A 112 4.73 28.91 -15.35
C ASP A 112 6.19 28.52 -15.02
N PRO A 113 7.19 29.04 -15.77
CA PRO A 113 8.60 28.76 -15.51
C PRO A 113 9.06 29.16 -14.10
N ALA A 114 8.48 30.19 -13.51
CA ALA A 114 8.83 30.62 -12.15
C ALA A 114 8.37 29.59 -11.09
N GLN A 115 7.21 28.95 -11.32
CA GLN A 115 6.76 27.85 -10.46
C GLN A 115 7.64 26.63 -10.63
N ALA A 116 8.03 26.28 -11.86
CA ALA A 116 8.96 25.19 -12.14
C ALA A 116 10.32 25.39 -11.41
N ALA A 117 10.89 26.60 -11.53
CA ALA A 117 12.14 26.94 -10.85
C ALA A 117 12.02 26.91 -9.31
N ALA A 118 10.90 27.40 -8.76
CA ALA A 118 10.64 27.35 -7.33
C ALA A 118 10.46 25.92 -6.80
N PHE A 119 9.84 25.05 -7.59
CA PHE A 119 9.72 23.63 -7.28
C PHE A 119 11.07 22.93 -7.28
N ASP A 120 11.88 23.12 -8.34
CA ASP A 120 13.23 22.55 -8.46
C ASP A 120 14.11 22.97 -7.28
N ALA A 121 14.13 24.27 -6.96
CA ALA A 121 14.89 24.80 -5.83
C ALA A 121 14.46 24.18 -4.48
N ALA A 122 13.15 23.99 -4.28
CA ALA A 122 12.64 23.37 -3.06
C ALA A 122 13.04 21.89 -2.96
N VAL A 123 12.93 21.13 -4.06
CA VAL A 123 13.32 19.72 -4.10
C VAL A 123 14.83 19.57 -3.84
N ARG A 124 15.67 20.33 -4.52
CA ARG A 124 17.14 20.33 -4.30
C ARG A 124 17.51 20.68 -2.87
N ALA A 125 16.81 21.64 -2.26
CA ALA A 125 17.03 22.00 -0.86
C ALA A 125 16.67 20.83 0.09
N LEU A 126 15.66 20.02 -0.21
CA LEU A 126 15.30 18.84 0.57
C LEU A 126 16.34 17.72 0.43
N PHE A 127 16.83 17.48 -0.79
CA PHE A 127 17.95 16.54 -1.01
C PHE A 127 19.22 17.00 -0.28
N GLY A 128 19.57 18.28 -0.34
CA GLY A 128 20.70 18.81 0.41
C GLY A 128 20.58 18.63 1.93
N ILE A 129 19.36 18.74 2.48
CA ILE A 129 19.13 18.43 3.90
C ILE A 129 19.30 16.93 4.17
N TYR A 130 18.85 16.06 3.26
CA TYR A 130 19.07 14.60 3.36
C TYR A 130 20.58 14.29 3.45
N ASP A 131 21.38 14.86 2.54
CA ASP A 131 22.84 14.68 2.51
C ASP A 131 23.49 15.18 3.81
N GLU A 132 23.06 16.34 4.32
CA GLU A 132 23.55 16.88 5.58
C GLU A 132 23.24 15.96 6.78
N LEU A 133 22.04 15.36 6.81
CA LEU A 133 21.62 14.41 7.85
C LEU A 133 22.47 13.12 7.79
N GLU A 134 22.70 12.58 6.60
CA GLU A 134 23.54 11.39 6.42
C GLU A 134 25.01 11.68 6.81
N ALA A 135 25.55 12.82 6.37
CA ALA A 135 26.91 13.25 6.74
C ALA A 135 27.10 13.43 8.26
N ALA A 136 26.03 13.85 8.97
CA ALA A 136 26.01 13.92 10.43
C ALA A 136 25.86 12.54 11.11
N GLY A 137 25.70 11.46 10.34
CA GLY A 137 25.54 10.09 10.86
C GLY A 137 24.12 9.78 11.35
N VAL A 138 23.11 10.48 10.85
CA VAL A 138 21.71 10.08 11.01
C VAL A 138 21.46 8.84 10.15
N PRO A 139 20.86 7.77 10.68
CA PRO A 139 20.56 6.57 9.90
C PRO A 139 19.68 6.88 8.68
N LYS A 140 19.94 6.24 7.53
CA LYS A 140 19.16 6.42 6.30
C LYS A 140 17.65 6.22 6.50
N GLU A 141 17.28 5.31 7.38
CA GLU A 141 15.88 5.05 7.71
C GLU A 141 15.14 6.24 8.35
N ASP A 142 15.89 7.16 8.95
CA ASP A 142 15.38 8.40 9.55
C ASP A 142 15.67 9.62 8.68
N ALA A 143 16.85 9.70 8.04
CA ALA A 143 17.21 10.79 7.14
C ALA A 143 16.22 10.90 5.95
N ARG A 144 15.74 9.77 5.42
CA ARG A 144 14.76 9.72 4.31
C ARG A 144 13.45 10.46 4.55
N PHE A 145 13.11 10.77 5.81
CA PHE A 145 11.87 11.49 6.12
C PHE A 145 11.84 12.91 5.56
N VAL A 146 12.98 13.48 5.19
CA VAL A 146 13.04 14.80 4.55
C VAL A 146 12.93 14.75 3.04
N LEU A 147 13.06 13.55 2.42
CA LEU A 147 12.93 13.39 0.97
C LEU A 147 11.48 13.65 0.52
N PRO A 148 11.29 14.43 -0.56
CA PRO A 148 9.95 14.71 -1.08
C PRO A 148 9.37 13.50 -1.81
N TYR A 149 8.06 13.29 -1.74
CA TYR A 149 7.39 12.13 -2.38
C TYR A 149 7.50 12.09 -3.93
N CYS A 150 8.02 13.14 -4.53
CA CYS A 150 8.37 13.16 -5.95
C CYS A 150 9.73 12.55 -6.27
N PHE A 151 10.56 12.17 -5.27
CA PHE A 151 11.84 11.54 -5.59
C PHE A 151 11.66 10.17 -6.23
N CYS A 152 12.62 9.78 -7.09
CA CYS A 152 12.50 8.58 -7.88
C CYS A 152 12.74 7.31 -7.08
N SER A 153 11.88 6.33 -7.30
CA SER A 153 11.97 4.96 -6.81
C SER A 153 11.98 3.97 -7.97
N ASN A 154 12.53 2.78 -7.72
CA ASN A 154 12.56 1.68 -8.66
C ASN A 154 12.11 0.41 -7.95
N PHE A 155 11.27 -0.41 -8.61
CA PHE A 155 10.78 -1.64 -8.03
C PHE A 155 10.30 -2.66 -9.07
N PHE A 156 10.36 -3.92 -8.68
CA PHE A 156 9.69 -5.00 -9.40
C PHE A 156 8.30 -5.24 -8.82
N CYS A 157 7.39 -5.61 -9.72
CA CYS A 157 6.03 -5.98 -9.37
C CYS A 157 5.62 -7.24 -10.13
N SER A 158 4.93 -8.16 -9.45
CA SER A 158 4.32 -9.34 -10.05
C SER A 158 2.87 -9.43 -9.65
N MET A 159 1.99 -9.69 -10.61
CA MET A 159 0.56 -9.85 -10.35
C MET A 159 -0.08 -10.78 -11.37
N ASN A 160 -1.25 -11.34 -11.04
CA ASN A 160 -2.04 -12.04 -12.04
C ASN A 160 -2.72 -11.05 -13.01
N ALA A 161 -3.19 -11.57 -14.15
CA ALA A 161 -3.74 -10.71 -15.19
C ALA A 161 -5.04 -10.02 -14.80
N ARG A 162 -5.83 -10.57 -13.87
CA ARG A 162 -7.03 -9.91 -13.35
C ARG A 162 -6.67 -8.66 -12.56
N GLU A 163 -5.67 -8.76 -11.68
CA GLU A 163 -5.15 -7.62 -10.92
C GLU A 163 -4.46 -6.60 -11.83
N LEU A 164 -3.75 -7.05 -12.89
CA LEU A 164 -3.15 -6.16 -13.87
C LEU A 164 -4.21 -5.29 -14.57
N VAL A 165 -5.31 -5.90 -15.03
CA VAL A 165 -6.43 -5.15 -15.62
C VAL A 165 -7.02 -4.16 -14.63
N HIS A 166 -7.15 -4.54 -13.35
CA HIS A 166 -7.62 -3.66 -12.29
C HIS A 166 -6.66 -2.47 -12.09
N VAL A 167 -5.36 -2.73 -11.96
CA VAL A 167 -4.32 -1.70 -11.82
C VAL A 167 -4.32 -0.73 -12.98
N MET A 168 -4.32 -1.22 -14.24
CA MET A 168 -4.34 -0.37 -15.44
C MET A 168 -5.54 0.59 -15.43
N ASN A 169 -6.72 0.09 -15.09
CA ASN A 169 -7.93 0.91 -15.07
C ASN A 169 -7.93 1.90 -13.90
N GLU A 170 -7.44 1.52 -12.72
CA GLU A 170 -7.30 2.42 -11.56
C GLU A 170 -6.33 3.56 -11.82
N LEU A 171 -5.20 3.26 -12.50
CA LEU A 171 -4.22 4.26 -12.92
C LEU A 171 -4.81 5.26 -13.92
N THR A 172 -5.56 4.75 -14.92
CA THR A 172 -5.99 5.53 -16.08
C THR A 172 -7.32 6.24 -15.86
N TYR A 173 -8.30 5.57 -15.26
CA TYR A 173 -9.69 6.06 -15.13
C TYR A 173 -10.15 6.23 -13.69
N GLY A 174 -9.58 5.46 -12.77
CA GLY A 174 -9.95 5.44 -11.35
C GLY A 174 -9.24 6.47 -10.49
N ARG A 175 -8.82 6.06 -9.30
CA ARG A 175 -8.20 6.95 -8.28
C ARG A 175 -6.91 7.64 -8.76
N GLY A 176 -6.18 7.00 -9.69
CA GLY A 176 -4.93 7.54 -10.24
C GLY A 176 -5.13 8.57 -11.35
N SER A 177 -6.31 8.64 -11.97
CA SER A 177 -6.56 9.44 -13.18
C SER A 177 -6.29 10.94 -13.04
N GLY A 178 -6.41 11.47 -11.82
CA GLY A 178 -6.13 12.88 -11.52
C GLY A 178 -4.63 13.20 -11.37
N ILE A 179 -3.75 12.20 -11.39
CA ILE A 179 -2.30 12.36 -11.26
C ILE A 179 -1.66 12.02 -12.61
N PRO A 180 -1.07 13.00 -13.34
CA PRO A 180 -0.57 12.79 -14.70
C PRO A 180 0.41 11.63 -14.82
N GLU A 181 1.33 11.45 -13.86
CA GLU A 181 2.29 10.35 -13.82
C GLU A 181 1.59 8.98 -13.79
N LEU A 182 0.61 8.81 -12.88
CA LEU A 182 -0.12 7.54 -12.74
C LEU A 182 -0.91 7.21 -14.01
N ARG A 183 -1.56 8.22 -14.59
CA ARG A 183 -2.30 8.04 -15.85
C ARG A 183 -1.37 7.64 -16.99
N ALA A 184 -0.19 8.28 -17.11
CA ALA A 184 0.79 7.94 -18.13
C ALA A 184 1.31 6.49 -17.98
N LEU A 185 1.57 6.05 -16.73
CA LEU A 185 1.94 4.65 -16.45
C LEU A 185 0.82 3.68 -16.86
N GLY A 186 -0.44 4.02 -16.56
CA GLY A 186 -1.60 3.21 -16.95
C GLY A 186 -1.75 3.10 -18.47
N GLU A 187 -1.64 4.20 -19.21
CA GLU A 187 -1.69 4.19 -20.68
C GLU A 187 -0.53 3.42 -21.28
N SER A 188 0.67 3.53 -20.72
CA SER A 188 1.83 2.75 -21.14
C SER A 188 1.61 1.24 -20.98
N LEU A 189 1.02 0.82 -19.84
CA LEU A 189 0.66 -0.58 -19.61
C LEU A 189 -0.41 -1.08 -20.58
N PHE A 190 -1.44 -0.28 -20.86
CA PHE A 190 -2.43 -0.62 -21.88
C PHE A 190 -1.81 -0.84 -23.24
N ALA A 191 -0.92 0.06 -23.71
CA ALA A 191 -0.24 -0.07 -24.99
C ALA A 191 0.62 -1.36 -25.08
N GLN A 192 1.34 -1.69 -24.00
CA GLN A 192 2.14 -2.92 -23.94
C GLN A 192 1.27 -4.19 -23.92
N CYS A 193 0.11 -4.14 -23.24
CA CYS A 193 -0.85 -5.24 -23.26
C CYS A 193 -1.56 -5.38 -24.59
N GLU A 194 -1.91 -4.30 -25.27
CA GLU A 194 -2.45 -4.31 -26.64
C GLU A 194 -1.51 -5.02 -27.61
N ALA A 195 -0.20 -4.82 -27.46
CA ALA A 195 0.82 -5.41 -28.31
C ALA A 195 1.11 -6.90 -27.99
N ARG A 196 1.07 -7.30 -26.73
CA ARG A 196 1.53 -8.64 -26.29
C ARG A 196 0.40 -9.56 -25.85
N LEU A 197 -0.63 -9.02 -25.24
CA LEU A 197 -1.73 -9.70 -24.58
C LEU A 197 -3.03 -8.95 -24.87
N PRO A 198 -3.50 -8.90 -26.13
CA PRO A 198 -4.63 -8.04 -26.52
C PRO A 198 -5.89 -8.31 -25.73
N PHE A 199 -6.09 -9.54 -25.26
CA PHE A 199 -7.21 -9.91 -24.39
C PHE A 199 -7.14 -9.32 -22.97
N LEU A 200 -6.01 -8.71 -22.56
CA LEU A 200 -5.86 -7.98 -21.30
C LEU A 200 -6.07 -6.46 -21.44
N ALA A 201 -6.13 -5.93 -22.65
CA ALA A 201 -6.37 -4.50 -22.89
C ALA A 201 -7.84 -4.14 -22.65
N LEU A 202 -8.37 -4.52 -21.48
CA LEU A 202 -9.76 -4.34 -21.09
C LEU A 202 -9.95 -2.98 -20.45
N ARG A 203 -10.18 -1.95 -21.27
CA ARG A 203 -10.50 -0.60 -20.79
C ARG A 203 -11.94 -0.55 -20.31
N LYS A 204 -12.16 -0.08 -19.08
CA LYS A 204 -13.47 -0.05 -18.41
C LYS A 204 -13.74 1.32 -17.78
N PRO A 205 -13.72 2.42 -18.56
CA PRO A 205 -13.87 3.76 -18.02
C PRO A 205 -15.17 3.96 -17.24
N GLU A 206 -16.27 3.31 -17.65
CA GLU A 206 -17.59 3.41 -16.98
C GLU A 206 -17.58 2.82 -15.57
N VAL A 207 -16.80 1.73 -15.38
CA VAL A 207 -16.71 1.03 -14.09
C VAL A 207 -15.80 1.79 -13.13
N TYR A 208 -14.69 2.36 -13.64
CA TYR A 208 -13.65 2.99 -12.83
C TYR A 208 -13.79 4.50 -12.73
N ARG A 209 -14.69 5.12 -13.53
CA ARG A 209 -14.94 6.55 -13.42
C ARG A 209 -15.37 6.87 -12.01
N ARG A 210 -14.63 7.77 -11.40
CA ARG A 210 -14.84 8.15 -10.02
C ARG A 210 -16.25 8.71 -9.82
N THR A 211 -17.04 8.07 -8.96
CA THR A 211 -18.26 8.67 -8.43
C THR A 211 -17.87 9.82 -7.50
N PRO A 212 -18.61 10.92 -7.48
CA PRO A 212 -18.39 11.99 -6.51
C PRO A 212 -18.38 11.42 -5.09
N ASP A 213 -17.41 11.87 -4.28
CA ASP A 213 -17.36 11.47 -2.87
C ASP A 213 -18.64 11.94 -2.18
N TRP A 214 -19.41 10.99 -1.61
CA TRP A 214 -20.56 11.34 -0.82
C TRP A 214 -20.10 11.77 0.57
N THR A 215 -20.48 12.97 1.00
CA THR A 215 -20.17 13.48 2.33
C THR A 215 -21.48 13.84 3.03
N PRO A 216 -21.74 13.36 4.25
CA PRO A 216 -22.90 13.75 5.01
C PRO A 216 -22.91 15.26 5.26
N GLN A 217 -24.09 15.87 5.18
CA GLN A 217 -24.26 17.33 5.35
C GLN A 217 -23.75 17.86 6.69
N ALA A 218 -23.81 17.02 7.74
CA ALA A 218 -23.38 17.33 9.11
C ALA A 218 -22.09 16.59 9.51
N ALA A 219 -21.26 16.17 8.53
CA ALA A 219 -20.02 15.49 8.83
C ALA A 219 -19.07 16.41 9.61
N GLN A 220 -18.67 15.95 10.80
CA GLN A 220 -17.66 16.64 11.61
C GLN A 220 -16.29 16.02 11.36
N PRO A 221 -15.22 16.81 11.32
CA PRO A 221 -13.86 16.29 11.25
C PRO A 221 -13.60 15.37 12.43
N LEU A 222 -13.05 14.19 12.17
CA LEU A 222 -12.64 13.30 13.25
C LEU A 222 -11.28 13.76 13.78
N VAL A 223 -11.21 14.17 15.05
CA VAL A 223 -9.98 14.47 15.76
C VAL A 223 -9.64 13.28 16.65
N PRO A 224 -8.60 12.48 16.32
CA PRO A 224 -8.19 11.37 17.16
C PRO A 224 -7.61 11.90 18.49
N ASP A 225 -8.07 11.38 19.59
CA ASP A 225 -7.60 11.67 20.97
C ASP A 225 -6.37 10.84 21.33
N ALA A 226 -6.06 9.82 20.54
CA ALA A 226 -4.90 8.95 20.76
C ALA A 226 -4.23 8.58 19.43
N PRO A 227 -2.93 8.22 19.45
CA PRO A 227 -2.23 7.72 18.26
C PRO A 227 -2.88 6.47 17.66
N VAL A 228 -3.50 5.63 18.48
CA VAL A 228 -4.28 4.47 18.05
C VAL A 228 -5.55 4.40 18.92
N THR A 229 -6.71 4.35 18.25
CA THR A 229 -8.01 4.17 18.89
C THR A 229 -8.64 2.87 18.40
N VAL A 230 -9.11 2.03 19.30
CA VAL A 230 -9.89 0.83 18.96
C VAL A 230 -11.33 1.25 18.73
N LEU A 231 -11.79 1.23 17.50
CA LEU A 231 -13.17 1.56 17.14
C LEU A 231 -14.13 0.39 17.35
N SER A 232 -13.64 -0.82 17.09
CA SER A 232 -14.37 -2.07 17.29
C SER A 232 -13.41 -3.19 17.60
N ALA A 233 -13.79 -4.08 18.49
CA ALA A 233 -13.07 -5.30 18.81
C ALA A 233 -14.05 -6.45 18.90
N ALA A 234 -13.62 -7.64 18.47
CA ALA A 234 -14.40 -8.86 18.66
C ALA A 234 -14.56 -9.12 20.17
N GLN A 235 -15.80 -9.15 20.65
CA GLN A 235 -16.08 -9.62 22.01
C GLN A 235 -15.67 -11.08 22.12
N ASP A 236 -15.07 -11.45 23.26
CA ASP A 236 -14.59 -12.80 23.54
C ASP A 236 -13.74 -13.41 22.40
N ALA A 237 -12.82 -12.61 21.86
CA ALA A 237 -11.97 -12.99 20.72
C ALA A 237 -11.28 -14.35 20.93
N GLY A 238 -10.73 -14.58 22.13
CA GLY A 238 -10.08 -15.84 22.48
C GLY A 238 -11.04 -17.03 22.40
N ARG A 239 -12.28 -16.88 22.91
CA ARG A 239 -13.30 -17.91 22.81
C ARG A 239 -13.69 -18.19 21.36
N LYS A 240 -13.96 -17.16 20.56
CA LYS A 240 -14.31 -17.33 19.14
C LYS A 240 -13.26 -18.11 18.35
N ILE A 241 -11.97 -17.83 18.62
CA ILE A 241 -10.87 -18.55 18.01
C ILE A 241 -10.86 -20.01 18.45
N CYS A 242 -11.06 -20.29 19.75
CA CYS A 242 -11.12 -21.65 20.27
C CYS A 242 -12.34 -22.41 19.75
N ASP A 243 -13.49 -21.77 19.67
CA ASP A 243 -14.70 -22.36 19.11
C ASP A 243 -14.49 -22.71 17.62
N ALA A 244 -13.87 -21.85 16.84
CA ALA A 244 -13.52 -22.13 15.46
C ALA A 244 -12.56 -23.31 15.32
N TYR A 245 -11.60 -23.44 16.24
CA TYR A 245 -10.71 -24.60 16.29
C TYR A 245 -11.46 -25.92 16.57
N LEU A 246 -12.40 -25.92 17.52
CA LEU A 246 -13.21 -27.08 17.85
C LEU A 246 -14.13 -27.46 16.68
N LEU A 247 -14.86 -26.49 16.12
CA LEU A 247 -15.73 -26.70 14.97
C LEU A 247 -15.01 -27.26 13.74
N ALA A 248 -13.80 -26.78 13.46
CA ALA A 248 -12.97 -27.29 12.37
C ALA A 248 -12.55 -28.76 12.56
N ARG A 249 -12.81 -29.36 13.73
CA ARG A 249 -12.56 -30.77 14.08
C ARG A 249 -13.84 -31.57 14.27
N GLY A 250 -14.99 -30.98 13.96
CA GLY A 250 -16.28 -31.62 14.18
C GLY A 250 -16.68 -31.71 15.66
N LEU A 251 -16.04 -30.91 16.52
CA LEU A 251 -16.36 -30.84 17.93
C LEU A 251 -17.28 -29.69 18.23
N ALA A 252 -18.22 -29.88 19.16
CA ALA A 252 -19.10 -28.81 19.60
C ALA A 252 -18.32 -27.74 20.36
N PRO A 253 -18.65 -26.44 20.17
CA PRO A 253 -18.11 -25.38 21.00
C PRO A 253 -18.43 -25.61 22.47
N GLN A 254 -17.44 -25.47 23.32
CA GLN A 254 -17.64 -25.60 24.76
C GLN A 254 -16.74 -24.59 25.50
N PRO A 255 -17.14 -24.11 26.67
CA PRO A 255 -16.30 -23.27 27.49
C PRO A 255 -15.00 -24.00 27.87
N LEU A 256 -13.86 -23.41 27.48
CA LEU A 256 -12.56 -23.88 27.96
C LEU A 256 -12.17 -23.12 29.24
N ARG A 257 -11.44 -23.78 30.14
CA ARG A 257 -10.80 -23.09 31.23
C ARG A 257 -9.77 -22.09 30.69
N LYS A 258 -9.49 -21.04 31.45
CA LYS A 258 -8.60 -19.96 31.02
C LYS A 258 -7.18 -20.44 30.64
N ASP A 259 -6.66 -21.42 31.38
CA ASP A 259 -5.37 -22.05 31.08
C ASP A 259 -5.40 -22.85 29.76
N GLU A 260 -6.43 -23.66 29.54
CA GLU A 260 -6.64 -24.43 28.31
C GLU A 260 -6.80 -23.50 27.10
N GLN A 261 -7.58 -22.43 27.25
CA GLN A 261 -7.74 -21.42 26.19
C GLN A 261 -6.39 -20.76 25.84
N THR A 262 -5.61 -20.41 26.86
CA THR A 262 -4.30 -19.78 26.66
C THR A 262 -3.33 -20.70 25.95
N GLU A 263 -3.26 -21.98 26.34
CA GLU A 263 -2.38 -22.96 25.70
C GLU A 263 -2.82 -23.26 24.26
N LEU A 264 -4.13 -23.35 24.01
CA LEU A 264 -4.65 -23.52 22.65
C LEU A 264 -4.28 -22.32 21.77
N LEU A 265 -4.46 -21.09 22.26
CA LEU A 265 -4.10 -19.86 21.52
C LEU A 265 -2.60 -19.82 21.21
N LYS A 266 -1.72 -20.14 22.16
CA LYS A 266 -0.28 -20.26 21.94
C LYS A 266 0.05 -21.29 20.85
N THR A 267 -0.61 -22.43 20.90
CA THR A 267 -0.46 -23.50 19.91
C THR A 267 -0.88 -23.03 18.51
N LEU A 268 -2.00 -22.33 18.40
CA LEU A 268 -2.49 -21.79 17.13
C LEU A 268 -1.57 -20.71 16.58
N LEU A 269 -1.03 -19.85 17.43
CA LEU A 269 -0.08 -18.80 17.05
C LEU A 269 1.25 -19.37 16.51
N ALA A 270 1.66 -20.54 16.99
CA ALA A 270 2.87 -21.20 16.52
C ALA A 270 2.71 -21.93 15.17
N ARG A 271 1.47 -22.13 14.69
CA ARG A 271 1.21 -22.86 13.43
C ARG A 271 1.48 -22.00 12.20
N PRO A 272 1.94 -22.60 11.08
CA PRO A 272 2.05 -21.90 9.80
C PRO A 272 0.71 -21.39 9.29
N ARG A 273 -0.36 -22.21 9.39
CA ARG A 273 -1.74 -21.88 9.02
C ARG A 273 -2.53 -21.48 10.26
N ARG A 274 -3.08 -20.27 10.26
CA ARG A 274 -3.69 -19.64 11.44
C ARG A 274 -5.09 -19.11 11.12
N ARG A 275 -5.90 -19.86 10.38
CA ARG A 275 -7.22 -19.36 9.92
C ARG A 275 -8.22 -19.20 11.05
N GLU A 276 -8.05 -19.93 12.13
CA GLU A 276 -8.88 -19.79 13.33
C GLU A 276 -8.76 -18.38 13.93
N LEU A 277 -7.58 -17.76 13.81
CA LEU A 277 -7.35 -16.38 14.28
C LEU A 277 -8.14 -15.33 13.47
N GLU A 278 -8.52 -15.64 12.23
CA GLU A 278 -9.29 -14.75 11.37
C GLU A 278 -10.76 -14.60 11.85
N GLN A 279 -11.21 -15.43 12.79
CA GLN A 279 -12.54 -15.35 13.40
C GLN A 279 -12.69 -14.20 14.42
N ALA A 280 -11.59 -13.57 14.78
CA ALA A 280 -11.58 -12.37 15.60
C ALA A 280 -11.01 -11.19 14.81
N SER A 281 -11.75 -10.09 14.78
CA SER A 281 -11.38 -8.88 14.03
C SER A 281 -11.37 -7.66 14.93
N TYR A 282 -10.53 -6.70 14.56
CA TYR A 282 -10.42 -5.40 15.21
C TYR A 282 -10.46 -4.30 14.16
N THR A 283 -11.16 -3.22 14.45
CA THR A 283 -11.13 -1.99 13.66
C THR A 283 -10.38 -0.93 14.44
N LEU A 284 -9.28 -0.45 13.87
CA LEU A 284 -8.38 0.50 14.52
C LEU A 284 -8.33 1.80 13.71
N LEU A 285 -8.39 2.93 14.40
CA LEU A 285 -8.09 4.23 13.84
C LEU A 285 -6.67 4.63 14.24
N PHE A 286 -5.83 4.91 13.25
CA PHE A 286 -4.50 5.46 13.45
C PHE A 286 -4.53 6.98 13.27
N GLY A 287 -4.27 7.73 14.33
CA GLY A 287 -4.17 9.19 14.33
C GLY A 287 -2.73 9.64 14.10
N GLY A 288 -2.48 10.44 13.06
CA GLY A 288 -1.17 11.03 12.82
C GLY A 288 -0.08 10.02 12.43
N LEU A 289 -0.40 9.11 11.52
CA LEU A 289 0.56 8.15 10.97
C LEU A 289 1.52 8.86 9.99
N SER A 290 2.83 8.59 10.08
CA SER A 290 3.77 9.06 9.07
C SER A 290 3.58 8.32 7.75
N LEU A 291 3.93 8.96 6.63
CA LEU A 291 3.86 8.33 5.32
C LEU A 291 4.78 7.11 5.21
N ALA A 292 5.97 7.15 5.84
CA ALA A 292 6.85 5.98 5.91
C ALA A 292 6.20 4.82 6.68
N ALA A 293 5.51 5.09 7.78
CA ALA A 293 4.78 4.07 8.52
C ALA A 293 3.59 3.53 7.71
N LEU A 294 2.87 4.40 6.99
CA LEU A 294 1.81 4.00 6.07
C LEU A 294 2.33 3.05 4.98
N THR A 295 3.47 3.37 4.34
CA THR A 295 4.11 2.52 3.33
C THR A 295 4.42 1.11 3.88
N HIS A 296 4.87 1.01 5.13
CA HIS A 296 5.09 -0.30 5.75
C HIS A 296 3.78 -1.01 6.09
N LEU A 297 2.80 -0.29 6.61
CA LEU A 297 1.51 -0.83 6.98
C LEU A 297 0.76 -1.39 5.75
N THR A 298 0.77 -0.68 4.64
CA THR A 298 0.13 -1.05 3.38
C THR A 298 0.61 -2.40 2.84
N ARG A 299 1.86 -2.78 3.10
CA ARG A 299 2.42 -4.06 2.64
C ARG A 299 1.90 -5.30 3.39
N HIS A 300 1.17 -5.13 4.47
CA HIS A 300 0.58 -6.24 5.21
C HIS A 300 -0.78 -6.62 4.63
N ARG A 301 -0.79 -7.59 3.71
CA ARG A 301 -1.97 -7.98 2.90
C ARG A 301 -3.17 -8.49 3.70
N MET A 302 -2.95 -8.97 4.92
CA MET A 302 -4.01 -9.54 5.77
C MET A 302 -4.90 -8.47 6.42
N GLN A 303 -4.54 -7.22 6.34
CA GLN A 303 -5.35 -6.10 6.82
C GLN A 303 -6.10 -5.43 5.68
N SER A 304 -7.26 -4.84 5.97
CA SER A 304 -7.99 -3.95 5.07
C SER A 304 -7.72 -2.50 5.48
N LEU A 305 -6.80 -1.86 4.78
CA LEU A 305 -6.40 -0.48 5.04
C LEU A 305 -7.28 0.47 4.23
N CYS A 306 -7.85 1.47 4.90
CA CYS A 306 -8.59 2.57 4.27
C CYS A 306 -7.83 3.87 4.49
N PRO A 307 -6.75 4.14 3.73
CA PRO A 307 -6.04 5.41 3.84
C PRO A 307 -6.90 6.52 3.26
N PRO A 308 -6.90 7.71 3.86
CA PRO A 308 -7.50 8.88 3.22
C PRO A 308 -6.74 9.22 1.94
N GLN A 309 -7.36 10.02 1.08
CA GLN A 309 -6.68 10.52 -0.12
C GLN A 309 -5.46 11.35 0.27
N LEU A 310 -4.26 10.83 0.01
CA LEU A 310 -3.00 11.38 0.51
C LEU A 310 -2.85 12.87 0.19
N LEU A 311 -3.08 13.25 -1.08
CA LEU A 311 -2.87 14.62 -1.53
C LEU A 311 -3.84 15.65 -0.90
N GLN A 312 -4.98 15.21 -0.39
CA GLN A 312 -5.97 16.07 0.24
C GLN A 312 -5.80 16.15 1.76
N ASN A 313 -5.23 15.10 2.37
CA ASN A 313 -5.23 14.91 3.82
C ASN A 313 -3.83 14.98 4.46
N ILE A 314 -2.80 15.33 3.70
CA ILE A 314 -1.48 15.53 4.28
C ILE A 314 -1.40 16.87 5.01
N ARG A 315 -0.89 16.81 6.24
CA ARG A 315 -0.61 17.99 7.06
C ARG A 315 0.86 18.36 6.94
N TYR A 316 1.11 19.54 6.39
CA TYR A 316 2.47 20.06 6.17
C TYR A 316 3.10 20.69 7.42
N ASP A 317 2.30 20.92 8.43
CA ASP A 317 2.70 21.57 9.70
C ASP A 317 3.06 20.55 10.78
N ARG A 318 2.84 19.26 10.53
CA ARG A 318 3.09 18.17 11.48
C ARG A 318 4.05 17.16 10.89
N TYR A 319 5.03 16.72 11.67
CA TYR A 319 6.02 15.73 11.27
C TYR A 319 6.56 14.98 12.49
N VAL A 320 6.99 13.77 12.27
CA VAL A 320 7.74 12.99 13.27
C VAL A 320 9.19 13.48 13.24
N LEU A 321 9.73 13.84 14.39
CA LEU A 321 11.15 14.12 14.54
C LEU A 321 11.82 12.89 15.13
N PRO A 322 12.63 12.14 14.34
CA PRO A 322 13.33 10.96 14.82
C PRO A 322 14.28 11.29 15.97
N GLN A 323 14.43 10.36 16.91
CA GLN A 323 15.35 10.53 18.04
C GLN A 323 16.80 10.64 17.55
N SER A 324 17.19 9.88 16.53
CA SER A 324 18.53 9.95 15.94
C SER A 324 18.89 11.35 15.42
N VAL A 325 17.93 12.10 14.90
CA VAL A 325 18.11 13.49 14.44
C VAL A 325 18.40 14.41 15.63
N ARG A 326 17.70 14.20 16.77
CA ARG A 326 17.96 14.94 18.02
C ARG A 326 19.34 14.63 18.58
N ASP A 327 19.68 13.34 18.65
CA ASP A 327 20.97 12.85 19.19
C ASP A 327 22.16 13.38 18.39
N LYS A 328 21.97 13.70 17.12
CA LYS A 328 22.97 14.30 16.23
C LYS A 328 22.92 15.83 16.19
N GLY A 329 22.06 16.48 16.95
CA GLY A 329 21.91 17.94 16.96
C GLY A 329 21.37 18.54 15.67
N MET A 330 20.74 17.73 14.80
CA MET A 330 20.31 18.13 13.47
C MET A 330 18.86 18.62 13.42
N GLU A 331 18.21 18.83 14.56
CA GLU A 331 16.81 19.22 14.65
C GLU A 331 16.46 20.48 13.86
N ALA A 332 17.29 21.52 13.93
CA ALA A 332 17.05 22.78 13.21
C ALA A 332 17.04 22.58 11.69
N ARG A 333 17.93 21.72 11.18
CA ARG A 333 18.01 21.35 9.74
C ARG A 333 16.78 20.55 9.33
N TYR A 334 16.41 19.55 10.12
CA TYR A 334 15.24 18.75 9.87
C TYR A 334 13.95 19.60 9.85
N ARG A 335 13.76 20.51 10.82
CA ARG A 335 12.64 21.46 10.86
C ARG A 335 12.63 22.41 9.65
N ARG A 336 13.79 22.74 9.09
CA ARG A 336 13.89 23.52 7.83
C ARG A 336 13.26 22.77 6.67
N ALA A 337 13.44 21.45 6.54
CA ALA A 337 12.81 20.65 5.51
C ALA A 337 11.28 20.81 5.52
N GLY A 338 10.64 20.72 6.69
CA GLY A 338 9.20 20.96 6.84
C GLY A 338 8.75 22.35 6.38
N ARG A 339 9.54 23.38 6.66
CA ARG A 339 9.25 24.75 6.17
C ARG A 339 9.42 24.89 4.66
N THR A 340 10.45 24.28 4.09
CA THR A 340 10.69 24.26 2.64
C THR A 340 9.53 23.61 1.90
N GLY A 341 9.08 22.44 2.33
CA GLY A 341 7.93 21.75 1.75
C GLY A 341 6.63 22.56 1.82
N ARG A 342 6.34 23.19 2.98
CA ARG A 342 5.17 24.09 3.12
C ARG A 342 5.22 25.29 2.16
N GLY A 343 6.37 25.92 2.05
CA GLY A 343 6.54 27.08 1.16
C GLY A 343 6.30 26.72 -0.31
N ALA A 344 6.74 25.55 -0.75
CA ALA A 344 6.50 25.05 -2.09
C ALA A 344 5.01 24.72 -2.32
N ALA A 345 4.36 24.03 -1.38
CA ALA A 345 2.95 23.69 -1.45
C ALA A 345 2.04 24.92 -1.44
N ALA A 346 2.34 25.93 -0.63
CA ALA A 346 1.55 27.18 -0.59
C ALA A 346 1.60 27.97 -1.90
N ARG A 347 2.74 27.95 -2.60
CA ARG A 347 2.88 28.59 -3.92
C ARG A 347 2.15 27.82 -5.02
N SER A 348 1.97 26.51 -4.86
CA SER A 348 1.29 25.65 -5.86
C SER A 348 -0.24 25.67 -5.75
N ARG A 349 -0.85 26.26 -4.70
CA ARG A 349 -2.31 26.21 -4.43
C ARG A 349 -3.22 26.87 -5.48
N ARG A 350 -2.69 27.51 -6.51
CA ARG A 350 -3.49 28.07 -7.61
C ARG A 350 -3.72 27.06 -8.74
N GLY A 351 -4.10 25.81 -8.42
CA GLY A 351 -4.78 24.94 -9.36
C GLY A 351 -4.18 23.57 -9.65
N ARG A 352 -3.02 23.16 -9.09
CA ARG A 352 -2.49 21.79 -9.25
C ARG A 352 -1.76 21.34 -8.01
N VAL A 353 -2.01 20.10 -7.61
CA VAL A 353 -1.38 19.47 -6.44
C VAL A 353 0.06 19.10 -6.78
N CYS A 354 1.01 19.67 -6.06
CA CYS A 354 2.43 19.39 -6.21
C CYS A 354 2.91 18.44 -5.11
N PRO A 355 3.48 17.26 -5.44
CA PRO A 355 3.91 16.27 -4.47
C PRO A 355 5.26 16.58 -3.78
N VAL A 356 5.61 17.86 -3.57
CA VAL A 356 6.78 18.24 -2.78
C VAL A 356 6.43 18.11 -1.30
N LEU A 357 6.52 16.88 -0.79
CA LEU A 357 6.19 16.57 0.58
C LEU A 357 7.35 15.85 1.25
N PRO A 358 7.96 16.40 2.32
CA PRO A 358 8.70 15.59 3.24
C PRO A 358 7.76 14.61 3.94
N ASP A 359 8.27 13.43 4.23
CA ASP A 359 7.54 12.35 4.91
C ASP A 359 7.30 12.70 6.38
N ALA A 360 6.32 13.57 6.65
CA ALA A 360 6.19 14.25 7.91
C ALA A 360 4.87 13.96 8.63
N GLN A 361 4.92 13.64 9.91
CA GLN A 361 3.82 13.87 10.86
C GLN A 361 4.16 13.78 12.37
N ARG A 362 3.72 14.73 13.09
CA ARG A 362 3.39 15.08 14.48
C ARG A 362 4.51 15.55 15.40
N PRO A 363 4.35 16.72 16.04
CA PRO A 363 5.07 17.11 17.25
C PRO A 363 4.36 16.66 18.52
N ASP A 364 5.10 16.52 19.61
CA ASP A 364 4.60 16.27 20.96
C ASP A 364 3.78 17.47 21.45
N GLY A 365 2.55 17.22 21.89
CA GLY A 365 1.69 18.20 22.57
C GLY A 365 0.22 18.13 22.15
N PRO A 366 -0.73 18.54 23.01
CA PRO A 366 -2.15 18.52 22.68
C PRO A 366 -2.45 19.52 21.57
N CYS A 367 -3.11 19.03 20.53
CA CYS A 367 -3.56 19.86 19.41
C CYS A 367 -4.74 20.72 19.86
N ALA A 368 -4.52 22.03 19.97
CA ALA A 368 -5.60 22.99 19.84
C ALA A 368 -5.71 23.39 18.36
N HIS A 369 -6.89 23.14 17.81
CA HIS A 369 -7.45 23.65 16.57
C HIS A 369 -6.67 23.47 15.25
N ASP A 370 -7.23 22.68 14.43
CA ASP A 370 -7.57 22.66 12.99
C ASP A 370 -7.34 21.33 12.29
N ASP A 371 -8.24 20.85 11.66
CA ASP A 371 -9.07 19.71 11.55
C ASP A 371 -8.77 18.69 10.49
N GLU A 372 -7.61 18.46 9.98
CA GLU A 372 -7.42 17.39 9.00
C GLU A 372 -6.08 16.67 9.16
N CYS A 373 -6.00 15.78 10.12
CA CYS A 373 -4.93 14.79 10.19
C CYS A 373 -5.18 13.69 9.15
N GLY A 374 -4.15 13.28 8.39
CA GLY A 374 -4.20 12.06 7.61
C GLY A 374 -4.59 10.87 8.49
N ARG A 375 -5.67 10.21 8.13
CA ARG A 375 -6.31 9.15 8.92
C ARG A 375 -6.28 7.86 8.15
N ALA A 376 -5.93 6.77 8.80
CA ALA A 376 -6.05 5.44 8.25
C ALA A 376 -6.95 4.60 9.15
N LEU A 377 -7.95 3.97 8.56
CA LEU A 377 -8.78 2.97 9.21
C LEU A 377 -8.26 1.59 8.81
N CYS A 378 -7.90 0.75 9.76
CA CYS A 378 -7.38 -0.58 9.51
C CYS A 378 -8.20 -1.65 10.21
N LEU A 379 -8.45 -2.74 9.48
CA LEU A 379 -8.89 -4.01 10.03
C LEU A 379 -7.66 -4.91 10.20
N LEU A 380 -7.23 -5.16 11.43
CA LEU A 380 -6.07 -6.00 11.73
C LEU A 380 -6.54 -7.35 12.31
N PRO A 381 -6.22 -8.49 11.68
CA PRO A 381 -6.38 -9.79 12.33
C PRO A 381 -5.44 -9.91 13.54
N PRO A 382 -5.83 -10.62 14.63
CA PRO A 382 -5.02 -10.77 15.84
C PRO A 382 -3.61 -11.30 15.60
N ALA A 383 -3.41 -12.12 14.57
CA ALA A 383 -2.11 -12.69 14.19
C ALA A 383 -1.05 -11.64 13.82
N LEU A 384 -1.44 -10.47 13.35
CA LEU A 384 -0.49 -9.42 12.96
C LEU A 384 0.01 -8.59 14.14
N LEU A 385 -0.76 -8.50 15.20
CA LEU A 385 -0.34 -7.83 16.44
C LEU A 385 0.78 -8.60 17.14
N HIS A 386 0.82 -9.93 17.00
CA HIS A 386 1.81 -10.79 17.67
C HIS A 386 3.11 -10.99 16.87
N ALA A 387 3.06 -10.93 15.55
CA ALA A 387 4.26 -11.14 14.71
C ALA A 387 5.35 -10.06 14.91
N ARG A 388 5.04 -8.92 15.52
CA ARG A 388 6.04 -7.88 15.89
C ARG A 388 6.65 -8.06 17.26
N ALA A 389 6.02 -8.79 18.17
CA ALA A 389 6.58 -9.07 19.50
C ALA A 389 7.65 -10.16 19.49
N VAL A 390 7.72 -10.97 18.42
CA VAL A 390 8.62 -12.13 18.29
C VAL A 390 9.83 -11.86 17.37
N GLY A 391 9.91 -10.71 16.72
CA GLY A 391 10.97 -10.39 15.77
C GLY A 391 12.10 -9.57 16.35
N ASP A 392 12.98 -10.14 17.05
CA ASP A 392 14.41 -9.94 17.31
C ASP A 392 14.77 -10.12 18.81
N PRO A 393 15.35 -11.25 19.20
CA PRO A 393 15.77 -11.47 20.59
C PRO A 393 16.97 -10.60 21.02
N ARG A 394 17.52 -9.76 20.20
CA ARG A 394 18.75 -8.99 20.47
C ARG A 394 18.54 -7.51 20.82
N ARG A 395 17.33 -6.97 20.77
CA ARG A 395 17.06 -5.62 21.29
C ARG A 395 16.44 -5.71 22.69
N ARG A 396 17.27 -5.73 23.71
CA ARG A 396 16.86 -5.37 25.07
C ARG A 396 16.44 -3.89 25.07
N LEU A 397 15.13 -3.66 25.19
CA LEU A 397 14.60 -2.34 25.50
C LEU A 397 14.96 -2.02 26.95
N SER A 398 15.97 -1.19 27.15
CA SER A 398 16.19 -0.51 28.42
C SER A 398 15.28 0.74 28.43
N GLY A 399 14.38 0.77 29.38
CA GLY A 399 13.78 2.00 29.87
C GLY A 399 12.32 2.26 29.53
N ALA A 400 11.51 2.28 30.61
CA ALA A 400 10.19 2.84 30.78
C ALA A 400 8.96 1.99 30.36
N ARG A 401 8.56 1.16 31.31
CA ARG A 401 7.21 0.58 31.41
C ARG A 401 6.20 1.65 31.80
N ARG A 402 5.17 1.85 30.98
CA ARG A 402 3.81 2.08 31.48
C ARG A 402 2.86 1.17 30.70
N PRO A 403 2.10 0.31 31.35
CA PRO A 403 1.20 -0.62 30.67
C PRO A 403 -0.03 0.14 30.20
N ALA A 404 -0.35 0.02 28.91
CA ALA A 404 -1.70 0.27 28.43
C ALA A 404 -2.62 -0.78 29.07
N ARG A 405 -3.35 -0.40 30.09
CA ARG A 405 -4.40 -1.23 30.69
C ARG A 405 -5.47 -1.48 29.63
N GLY A 406 -5.57 -2.70 29.16
CA GLY A 406 -6.64 -3.10 28.26
C GLY A 406 -6.32 -4.22 27.27
N LEU A 407 -5.05 -4.47 26.94
CA LEU A 407 -4.68 -5.52 25.98
C LEU A 407 -3.97 -6.73 26.62
N ALA A 408 -3.67 -6.70 27.91
CA ALA A 408 -2.98 -7.80 28.60
C ALA A 408 -3.87 -9.03 28.92
N GLY A 409 -5.14 -9.01 28.52
CA GLY A 409 -6.09 -10.10 28.77
C GLY A 409 -6.44 -10.98 27.56
N VAL A 410 -5.87 -10.73 26.39
CA VAL A 410 -6.26 -11.43 25.14
C VAL A 410 -5.15 -12.32 24.57
N VAL A 411 -3.98 -12.31 25.16
CA VAL A 411 -2.90 -13.27 24.84
C VAL A 411 -2.25 -13.77 26.12
#